data_bdd32e7c5e9c40f5a826afd1adb695af
#
_entry.id   bdd32e7c5e9c40f5a826afd1adb695af
#
_cell.length_a   1.000
_cell.length_b   1.000
_cell.length_c   1.000
_cell.angle_alpha   90.00
_cell.angle_beta   90.00
_cell.angle_gamma   90.00
#
_symmetry.space_group_name_H-M   'P 1'
#
loop_
_entity.id
_entity.type
_entity.pdbx_description
1 polymer ?
#
loop_
_entity_poly.entity_id
_entity_poly.type
_entity_poly.pdbx_seq_one_letter_code
_entity_poly.pdbx_strand_id
1 'polypeptide(L)'
;MSPFIAQAKGNACHDVAEGAAHTLRLIIKDGSGVGTVFYVTGKCSATGTLNTLQAKDGYSLQYLYYLLKVFNFEPYKTGMAIPHIYFKDYGKAKFFCPSYTEQLQYAQSLSAIDSKLLVEKNILTNLTLQKQYLLRQMFI
;
A
#
# COMPACT_ATOMS: atom_id res chain seq x y z
N MET A 1 -12.39 -14.95 -8.51
CA MET A 1 -11.09 -14.44 -8.01
C MET A 1 -10.46 -13.57 -9.09
N SER A 2 -9.93 -12.44 -8.69
CA SER A 2 -9.12 -11.64 -9.63
C SER A 2 -7.95 -12.49 -10.13
N PRO A 3 -7.65 -12.52 -11.42
CA PRO A 3 -6.49 -13.24 -11.94
C PRO A 3 -5.15 -12.66 -11.41
N PHE A 4 -5.16 -11.44 -10.89
CA PHE A 4 -3.96 -10.66 -10.57
C PHE A 4 -3.44 -10.81 -9.14
N ILE A 5 -4.32 -11.12 -8.19
CA ILE A 5 -4.00 -11.09 -6.77
C ILE A 5 -4.36 -12.43 -6.12
N ALA A 6 -3.51 -12.88 -5.22
CA ALA A 6 -3.81 -13.95 -4.27
C ALA A 6 -3.67 -13.41 -2.85
N GLN A 7 -4.57 -13.84 -1.97
CA GLN A 7 -4.39 -13.61 -0.55
C GLN A 7 -3.27 -14.52 -0.05
N ALA A 8 -2.29 -13.96 0.66
CA ALA A 8 -1.26 -14.75 1.31
C ALA A 8 -1.90 -15.60 2.42
N LYS A 9 -1.59 -16.89 2.43
CA LYS A 9 -2.03 -17.79 3.50
C LYS A 9 -1.11 -17.62 4.71
N GLY A 10 -1.68 -17.23 5.84
CA GLY A 10 -1.00 -17.20 7.13
C GLY A 10 -0.74 -15.80 7.68
N ASN A 11 -0.65 -15.71 9.00
CA ASN A 11 -0.37 -14.47 9.74
C ASN A 11 1.11 -14.09 9.77
N ALA A 12 1.93 -14.73 8.96
CA ALA A 12 3.36 -14.64 9.12
C ALA A 12 4.06 -14.22 7.85
N CYS A 13 4.62 -13.03 7.91
CA CYS A 13 5.83 -12.74 7.16
C CYS A 13 7.05 -13.47 7.80
N HIS A 14 6.85 -14.64 8.39
CA HIS A 14 7.91 -15.31 9.13
C HIS A 14 8.84 -16.14 8.28
N ASP A 15 8.42 -16.56 7.10
CA ASP A 15 9.21 -17.45 6.24
C ASP A 15 9.36 -16.84 4.83
N VAL A 16 10.05 -15.72 4.75
CA VAL A 16 10.67 -15.32 3.49
C VAL A 16 12.09 -15.86 3.55
N ALA A 17 12.36 -16.90 2.77
CA ALA A 17 13.71 -17.39 2.56
C ALA A 17 14.65 -16.24 2.20
N GLU A 18 15.82 -16.20 2.79
CA GLU A 18 16.88 -15.26 2.41
C GLU A 18 17.08 -15.31 0.90
N GLY A 19 16.85 -14.19 0.23
CA GLY A 19 17.07 -14.05 -1.21
C GLY A 19 15.84 -13.69 -2.06
N ALA A 20 14.63 -13.84 -1.57
CA ALA A 20 13.45 -13.39 -2.30
C ALA A 20 12.93 -12.09 -1.69
N ALA A 21 13.16 -10.97 -2.36
CA ALA A 21 12.59 -9.67 -2.01
C ALA A 21 11.08 -9.67 -2.34
N HIS A 22 10.32 -10.51 -1.67
CA HIS A 22 8.87 -10.55 -1.82
C HIS A 22 8.27 -9.41 -1.00
N THR A 23 7.88 -8.41 -1.68
CA THR A 23 7.21 -7.24 -1.12
C THR A 23 5.75 -7.59 -0.91
N LEU A 24 5.33 -7.49 0.33
CA LEU A 24 3.94 -7.68 0.73
C LEU A 24 3.18 -6.35 0.68
N ARG A 25 1.91 -6.44 0.35
CA ARG A 25 0.98 -5.35 0.50
C ARG A 25 0.02 -5.65 1.60
N LEU A 26 -0.20 -4.63 2.40
CA LEU A 26 -1.15 -4.69 3.49
C LEU A 26 -2.32 -3.79 3.15
N ILE A 27 -3.54 -4.33 3.28
CA ILE A 27 -4.77 -3.57 3.18
C ILE A 27 -5.46 -3.66 4.53
N ILE A 28 -5.84 -2.52 5.09
CA ILE A 28 -6.66 -2.48 6.28
C ILE A 28 -8.04 -3.03 5.93
N LYS A 29 -8.40 -4.15 6.53
CA LYS A 29 -9.68 -4.81 6.28
C LYS A 29 -10.79 -4.43 7.26
N ASP A 30 -10.42 -3.96 8.44
CA ASP A 30 -11.36 -3.66 9.53
C ASP A 30 -11.09 -2.29 10.15
N GLY A 31 -12.15 -1.57 10.48
CA GLY A 31 -12.08 -0.32 11.21
C GLY A 31 -12.10 0.95 10.35
N SER A 32 -11.81 2.09 10.95
CA SER A 32 -11.96 3.42 10.33
C SER A 32 -11.03 3.65 9.13
N GLY A 33 -9.91 2.93 9.06
CA GLY A 33 -8.95 3.02 7.94
C GLY A 33 -9.18 1.98 6.84
N VAL A 34 -10.31 1.29 6.83
CA VAL A 34 -10.60 0.20 5.90
C VAL A 34 -10.44 0.64 4.43
N GLY A 35 -9.72 -0.17 3.65
CA GLY A 35 -9.38 0.15 2.26
C GLY A 35 -8.06 0.91 2.07
N THR A 36 -7.38 1.34 3.15
CA THR A 36 -6.05 1.92 3.05
C THR A 36 -5.02 0.85 2.67
N VAL A 37 -4.20 1.15 1.68
CA VAL A 37 -3.21 0.23 1.12
C VAL A 37 -1.80 0.68 1.48
N PHE A 38 -1.01 -0.23 2.03
CA PHE A 38 0.39 -0.01 2.36
C PHE A 38 1.30 -0.88 1.49
N TYR A 39 2.45 -0.35 1.17
CA TYR A 39 3.52 -1.09 0.50
C TYR A 39 4.66 -1.31 1.49
N VAL A 40 4.89 -2.55 1.85
CA VAL A 40 5.89 -2.92 2.85
C VAL A 40 6.93 -3.82 2.23
N THR A 41 8.19 -3.54 2.48
CA THR A 41 9.35 -4.32 2.05
C THR A 41 10.05 -4.94 3.24
N GLY A 42 10.61 -6.13 3.05
CA GLY A 42 11.35 -6.84 4.10
C GLY A 42 10.46 -7.68 5.02
N LYS A 43 11.06 -8.12 6.12
CA LYS A 43 10.35 -8.95 7.12
C LYS A 43 9.34 -8.09 7.88
N CYS A 44 8.09 -8.46 7.85
CA CYS A 44 7.03 -7.79 8.57
C CYS A 44 6.01 -8.82 9.09
N SER A 45 5.27 -8.45 10.11
CA SER A 45 4.12 -9.21 10.58
C SER A 45 2.85 -8.39 10.39
N ALA A 46 1.76 -9.05 10.03
CA ALA A 46 0.46 -8.43 9.89
C ALA A 46 -0.45 -8.83 11.05
N THR A 47 -1.18 -7.85 11.59
CA THR A 47 -2.22 -8.11 12.59
C THR A 47 -3.47 -8.68 11.93
N GLY A 48 -4.38 -9.24 12.73
CA GLY A 48 -5.65 -9.78 12.23
C GLY A 48 -6.56 -8.78 11.51
N THR A 49 -6.31 -7.47 11.64
CA THR A 49 -7.05 -6.39 10.98
C THR A 49 -6.50 -6.03 9.59
N LEU A 50 -5.48 -6.72 9.13
CA LEU A 50 -4.82 -6.49 7.84
C LEU A 50 -4.96 -7.71 6.93
N ASN A 51 -5.18 -7.46 5.64
CA ASN A 51 -5.02 -8.45 4.60
C ASN A 51 -3.65 -8.29 3.94
N THR A 52 -2.94 -9.39 3.81
CA THR A 52 -1.69 -9.43 3.03
C THR A 52 -1.99 -9.93 1.62
N LEU A 53 -1.46 -9.24 0.63
CA LEU A 53 -1.64 -9.59 -0.78
C LEU A 53 -0.30 -9.83 -1.46
N GLN A 54 -0.28 -10.78 -2.36
CA GLN A 54 0.85 -11.08 -3.22
C GLN A 54 0.42 -10.95 -4.69
N ALA A 55 1.33 -10.51 -5.54
CA ALA A 55 1.11 -10.59 -6.98
C ALA A 55 1.27 -12.05 -7.43
N LYS A 56 0.44 -12.48 -8.36
CA LYS A 56 0.65 -13.73 -9.08
C LYS A 56 1.76 -13.57 -10.10
N ASP A 57 2.30 -14.70 -10.56
CA ASP A 57 3.33 -14.71 -11.59
C ASP A 57 2.91 -13.93 -12.84
N GLY A 58 3.82 -13.14 -13.37
CA GLY A 58 3.57 -12.27 -14.52
C GLY A 58 2.97 -10.90 -14.18
N TYR A 59 2.79 -10.57 -12.89
CA TYR A 59 2.26 -9.28 -12.46
C TYR A 59 3.24 -8.55 -11.54
N SER A 60 3.46 -7.26 -11.84
CA SER A 60 4.28 -6.39 -10.99
C SER A 60 3.54 -6.05 -9.70
N LEU A 61 4.16 -6.39 -8.58
CA LEU A 61 3.63 -6.09 -7.26
C LEU A 61 3.52 -4.58 -7.02
N GLN A 62 4.47 -3.80 -7.51
CA GLN A 62 4.49 -2.35 -7.38
C GLN A 62 3.39 -1.68 -8.23
N TYR A 63 3.16 -2.20 -9.44
CA TYR A 63 2.05 -1.74 -10.28
C TYR A 63 0.70 -1.98 -9.59
N LEU A 64 0.49 -3.16 -9.03
CA LEU A 64 -0.72 -3.48 -8.28
C LEU A 64 -0.92 -2.58 -7.05
N TYR A 65 0.16 -2.16 -6.40
CA TYR A 65 0.08 -1.21 -5.29
C TYR A 65 -0.55 0.12 -5.73
N TYR A 66 -0.07 0.69 -6.82
CA TYR A 66 -0.62 1.94 -7.34
C TYR A 66 -2.06 1.78 -7.82
N LEU A 67 -2.36 0.67 -8.45
CA LEU A 67 -3.71 0.35 -8.89
C LEU A 67 -4.68 0.24 -7.71
N LEU A 68 -4.29 -0.42 -6.64
CA LEU A 68 -5.11 -0.55 -5.43
C LEU A 68 -5.25 0.77 -4.66
N LYS A 69 -4.29 1.69 -4.75
CA LYS A 69 -4.41 3.02 -4.15
C LYS A 69 -5.55 3.86 -4.72
N VAL A 70 -5.87 3.67 -5.99
CA VAL A 70 -6.97 4.36 -6.67
C VAL A 70 -8.25 3.53 -6.75
N PHE A 71 -8.20 2.29 -6.30
CA PHE A 71 -9.34 1.40 -6.31
C PHE A 71 -10.39 1.84 -5.28
N ASN A 72 -11.65 1.90 -5.73
CA ASN A 72 -12.76 2.26 -4.85
C ASN A 72 -13.23 1.03 -4.06
N PHE A 73 -12.92 0.98 -2.78
CA PHE A 73 -13.36 -0.08 -1.87
C PHE A 73 -14.76 0.15 -1.30
N GLU A 74 -15.39 1.31 -1.50
CA GLU A 74 -16.69 1.64 -0.91
C GLU A 74 -17.79 0.61 -1.20
N PRO A 75 -17.94 0.09 -2.45
CA PRO A 75 -18.97 -0.90 -2.74
C PRO A 75 -18.78 -2.24 -2.03
N TYR A 76 -17.59 -2.48 -1.49
CA TYR A 76 -17.21 -3.74 -0.82
C TYR A 76 -17.20 -3.61 0.70
N LYS A 77 -17.46 -2.42 1.23
CA LYS A 77 -17.57 -2.20 2.67
C LYS A 77 -18.87 -2.78 3.21
N THR A 78 -18.77 -3.51 4.29
CA THR A 78 -19.87 -4.08 5.05
C THR A 78 -19.73 -3.72 6.52
N GLY A 79 -20.83 -3.78 7.29
CA GLY A 79 -20.86 -3.42 8.70
C GLY A 79 -21.28 -1.98 8.95
N MET A 80 -22.25 -1.80 9.86
CA MET A 80 -22.81 -0.46 10.20
C MET A 80 -21.96 0.30 11.20
N ALA A 81 -21.44 -0.37 12.24
CA ALA A 81 -20.66 0.25 13.30
C ALA A 81 -19.15 0.20 13.03
N ILE A 82 -18.66 -0.93 12.56
CA ILE A 82 -17.26 -1.14 12.20
C ILE A 82 -17.23 -1.62 10.75
N PRO A 83 -16.71 -0.82 9.81
CA PRO A 83 -16.63 -1.22 8.42
C PRO A 83 -15.61 -2.34 8.21
N HIS A 84 -15.95 -3.29 7.35
CA HIS A 84 -15.11 -4.42 6.98
C HIS A 84 -15.08 -4.57 5.46
N ILE A 85 -13.97 -5.07 4.92
CA ILE A 85 -13.86 -5.56 3.55
C ILE A 85 -13.30 -6.98 3.54
N TYR A 86 -13.84 -7.81 2.65
CA TYR A 86 -13.40 -9.19 2.52
C TYR A 86 -12.75 -9.41 1.16
N PHE A 87 -11.61 -10.09 1.16
CA PHE A 87 -10.90 -10.43 -0.08
C PHE A 87 -11.76 -11.19 -1.09
N LYS A 88 -12.65 -12.06 -0.62
CA LYS A 88 -13.58 -12.82 -1.47
C LYS A 88 -14.47 -11.93 -2.34
N ASP A 89 -14.72 -10.69 -1.90
CA ASP A 89 -15.59 -9.74 -2.59
C ASP A 89 -14.80 -8.85 -3.55
N TYR A 90 -13.86 -8.03 -3.04
CA TYR A 90 -13.06 -7.16 -3.88
C TYR A 90 -12.02 -7.90 -4.74
N GLY A 91 -11.60 -9.10 -4.34
CA GLY A 91 -10.69 -9.94 -5.11
C GLY A 91 -11.24 -10.43 -6.44
N LYS A 92 -12.54 -10.26 -6.70
CA LYS A 92 -13.20 -10.55 -7.99
C LYS A 92 -13.25 -9.34 -8.91
N ALA A 93 -12.87 -8.16 -8.44
CA ALA A 93 -12.87 -6.96 -9.24
C ALA A 93 -11.96 -7.09 -10.47
N LYS A 94 -12.41 -6.55 -11.58
CA LYS A 94 -11.62 -6.52 -12.83
C LYS A 94 -10.80 -5.25 -12.86
N PHE A 95 -9.53 -5.38 -13.20
CA PHE A 95 -8.61 -4.27 -13.33
C PHE A 95 -8.03 -4.22 -14.73
N PHE A 96 -7.68 -3.03 -15.18
CA PHE A 96 -6.85 -2.87 -16.36
C PHE A 96 -5.46 -3.41 -16.08
N CYS A 97 -4.97 -4.28 -16.94
CA CYS A 97 -3.66 -4.88 -16.80
C CYS A 97 -2.92 -4.86 -18.13
N PRO A 98 -1.98 -3.94 -18.30
CA PRO A 98 -1.12 -3.89 -19.48
C PRO A 98 -0.07 -5.02 -19.46
N SER A 99 0.80 -5.06 -20.46
CA SER A 99 1.91 -5.99 -20.51
C SER A 99 2.84 -5.80 -19.29
N TYR A 100 3.56 -6.84 -18.91
CA TYR A 100 4.46 -6.78 -17.73
C TYR A 100 5.49 -5.64 -17.84
N THR A 101 6.03 -5.40 -19.04
CA THR A 101 6.97 -4.30 -19.29
C THR A 101 6.33 -2.94 -19.03
N GLU A 102 5.10 -2.73 -19.49
CA GLU A 102 4.37 -1.49 -19.24
C GLU A 102 4.02 -1.33 -17.76
N GLN A 103 3.65 -2.43 -17.07
CA GLN A 103 3.44 -2.40 -15.62
C GLN A 103 4.67 -1.89 -14.87
N LEU A 104 5.87 -2.34 -15.26
CA LEU A 104 7.12 -1.88 -14.66
C LEU A 104 7.38 -0.41 -14.95
N GLN A 105 7.15 0.05 -16.17
CA GLN A 105 7.32 1.46 -16.55
C GLN A 105 6.40 2.38 -15.76
N TYR A 106 5.12 2.03 -15.65
CA TYR A 106 4.17 2.80 -14.84
C TYR A 106 4.57 2.81 -13.36
N ALA A 107 4.95 1.66 -12.82
CA ALA A 107 5.37 1.55 -11.43
C ALA A 107 6.61 2.38 -11.13
N GLN A 108 7.61 2.36 -12.00
CA GLN A 108 8.84 3.15 -11.87
C GLN A 108 8.56 4.65 -11.91
N SER A 109 7.75 5.10 -12.88
CA SER A 109 7.39 6.51 -13.02
C SER A 109 6.66 7.03 -11.78
N LEU A 110 5.67 6.29 -11.28
CA LEU A 110 4.92 6.66 -10.09
C LEU A 110 5.78 6.63 -8.83
N SER A 111 6.67 5.65 -8.72
CA SER A 111 7.62 5.55 -7.59
C SER A 111 8.61 6.72 -7.57
N ALA A 112 9.06 7.18 -8.73
CA ALA A 112 9.93 8.36 -8.81
C ALA A 112 9.20 9.64 -8.35
N ILE A 113 7.92 9.79 -8.69
CA ILE A 113 7.08 10.89 -8.22
C ILE A 113 6.89 10.81 -6.71
N ASP A 114 6.55 9.63 -6.17
CA ASP A 114 6.39 9.43 -4.73
C ASP A 114 7.67 9.77 -3.95
N SER A 115 8.83 9.37 -4.48
CA SER A 115 10.13 9.67 -3.88
C SER A 115 10.39 11.18 -3.85
N LYS A 116 10.08 11.91 -4.92
CA LYS A 116 10.20 13.36 -4.97
C LYS A 116 9.24 14.04 -4.00
N LEU A 117 8.00 13.60 -3.95
CA LEU A 117 7.01 14.12 -3.00
C LEU A 117 7.46 13.93 -1.55
N LEU A 118 8.07 12.80 -1.23
CA LEU A 118 8.62 12.54 0.12
C LEU A 118 9.73 13.52 0.47
N VAL A 119 10.66 13.77 -0.46
CA VAL A 119 11.76 14.72 -0.25
C VAL A 119 11.22 16.14 -0.01
N GLU A 120 10.30 16.60 -0.86
CA GLU A 120 9.70 17.94 -0.73
C GLU A 120 8.93 18.09 0.59
N LYS A 121 8.20 17.05 1.00
CA LYS A 121 7.50 17.02 2.29
C LYS A 121 8.46 17.11 3.47
N ASN A 122 9.60 16.45 3.42
CA ASN A 122 10.63 16.53 4.46
C ASN A 122 11.26 17.94 4.52
N ILE A 123 11.51 18.55 3.35
CA ILE A 123 12.01 19.94 3.29
C ILE A 123 11.00 20.89 3.93
N LEU A 124 9.73 20.78 3.59
CA LEU A 124 8.66 21.59 4.16
C LEU A 124 8.58 21.43 5.68
N THR A 125 8.68 20.20 6.18
CA THR A 125 8.69 19.92 7.62
C THR A 125 9.88 20.59 8.32
N ASN A 126 11.08 20.48 7.77
CA ASN A 126 12.28 21.08 8.30
C ASN A 126 12.19 22.61 8.32
N LEU A 127 11.72 23.24 7.25
CA LEU A 127 11.52 24.68 7.19
C LEU A 127 10.47 25.16 8.22
N THR A 128 9.42 24.39 8.42
CA THR A 128 8.40 24.67 9.43
C THR A 128 8.99 24.64 10.84
N LEU A 129 9.82 23.65 11.14
CA LEU A 129 10.53 23.55 12.43
C LEU A 129 11.52 24.71 12.64
N GLN A 130 12.28 25.08 11.60
CA GLN A 130 13.18 26.23 11.65
C GLN A 130 12.41 27.53 11.91
N LYS A 131 11.30 27.74 11.21
CA LYS A 131 10.42 28.90 11.44
C LYS A 131 9.95 28.94 12.89
N GLN A 132 9.49 27.84 13.44
CA GLN A 132 9.03 27.77 14.84
C GLN A 132 10.17 28.06 15.83
N TYR A 133 11.37 27.55 15.57
CA TYR A 133 12.54 27.84 16.39
C TYR A 133 12.87 29.33 16.39
N LEU A 134 12.95 29.95 15.21
CA LEU A 134 13.24 31.38 15.10
C LEU A 134 12.19 32.26 15.78
N LEU A 135 10.91 31.92 15.62
CA LEU A 135 9.83 32.64 16.30
C LEU A 135 9.98 32.60 17.81
N ARG A 136 10.34 31.45 18.37
CA ARG A 136 10.64 31.34 19.82
C ARG A 136 11.83 32.17 20.26
N GLN A 137 12.88 32.21 19.46
CA GLN A 137 14.06 33.01 19.78
C GLN A 137 13.84 34.53 19.69
N MET A 138 12.94 34.95 18.79
CA MET A 138 12.68 36.37 18.56
C MET A 138 11.63 36.98 19.50
N PHE A 139 10.71 36.18 20.04
CA PHE A 139 9.55 36.67 20.78
C PHE A 139 9.44 36.15 22.24
N ILE A 140 10.42 35.41 22.68
CA ILE A 140 10.56 34.95 24.05
C ILE A 140 11.94 35.41 24.56
#